data_a0a4211ff8e666cc2a458672d01d21b3
#
_entry.id   a0a4211ff8e666cc2a458672d01d21b3
#
_cell.length_a   1.000
_cell.length_b   1.000
_cell.length_c   1.000
_cell.angle_alpha   90.00
_cell.angle_beta   90.00
_cell.angle_gamma   90.00
#
_symmetry.space_group_name_H-M   'P 1'
#
loop_
_entity.id
_entity.type
_entity.pdbx_description
1 polymer ?
#
loop_
_entity_poly.entity_id
_entity_poly.type
_entity_poly.pdbx_seq_one_letter_code
_entity_poly.pdbx_strand_id
1 'polypeptide(L)'
;MINAVVFDVGETLVDETREYGTWADWLGVPRHTFSAVFGAVIALGMDYRQAFGYFRPGFDLEAERARRADAGQPETFGEGDLYRDARPAMAALRDMGVWVGVAGNQTSRAGGILRGLDLPADMIATSDDWGAVKPGASFFRAVIDSAPCDAAGIVYVGDRVDNDLKPAKEMGMRTAFIRRGPWGYIWENHPDLPATADWRMTTLAELPDIVAKVNRPAR
;
A
#
# COMPACT_ATOMS: atom_id res chain seq x y z
N MET A 1 -9.69 -0.56 -21.67
CA MET A 1 -9.68 0.81 -21.12
C MET A 1 -9.44 0.70 -19.63
N ILE A 2 -8.79 1.68 -19.00
CA ILE A 2 -8.66 1.80 -17.54
C ILE A 2 -9.73 2.77 -17.07
N ASN A 3 -10.61 2.32 -16.20
CA ASN A 3 -11.74 3.10 -15.68
C ASN A 3 -11.57 3.42 -14.18
N ALA A 4 -10.75 2.61 -13.49
CA ALA A 4 -10.48 2.77 -12.07
C ALA A 4 -9.00 2.53 -11.74
N VAL A 5 -8.50 3.25 -10.75
CA VAL A 5 -7.18 3.03 -10.14
C VAL A 5 -7.38 2.89 -8.63
N VAL A 6 -6.84 1.83 -8.06
CA VAL A 6 -6.87 1.59 -6.61
C VAL A 6 -5.45 1.53 -6.09
N PHE A 7 -5.18 2.34 -5.09
CA PHE A 7 -3.87 2.45 -4.45
C PHE A 7 -3.83 1.66 -3.14
N ASP A 8 -2.76 0.92 -2.93
CA ASP A 8 -2.34 0.54 -1.58
C ASP A 8 -1.95 1.78 -0.77
N VAL A 9 -1.73 1.62 0.52
CA VAL A 9 -1.48 2.71 1.46
C VAL A 9 0.00 2.82 1.80
N GLY A 10 0.51 1.87 2.58
CA GLY A 10 1.89 1.89 3.06
C GLY A 10 2.88 1.80 1.91
N GLU A 11 3.90 2.63 1.92
CA GLU A 11 4.94 2.69 0.89
C GLU A 11 4.43 2.86 -0.56
N THR A 12 3.14 3.17 -0.68
CA THR A 12 2.51 3.55 -1.94
C THR A 12 2.03 5.00 -1.90
N LEU A 13 1.15 5.35 -0.96
CA LEU A 13 0.69 6.72 -0.71
C LEU A 13 1.37 7.34 0.51
N VAL A 14 1.65 6.55 1.53
CA VAL A 14 2.19 6.96 2.84
C VAL A 14 3.61 6.41 2.99
N ASP A 15 4.55 7.30 3.31
CA ASP A 15 5.90 6.96 3.76
C ASP A 15 5.84 6.49 5.21
N GLU A 16 6.13 5.22 5.47
CA GLU A 16 6.05 4.60 6.79
C GLU A 16 7.30 4.82 7.65
N THR A 17 8.26 5.66 7.20
CA THR A 17 9.50 5.94 7.95
C THR A 17 9.22 6.37 9.38
N ARG A 18 8.22 7.25 9.58
CA ARG A 18 7.87 7.73 10.92
C ARG A 18 7.21 6.64 11.76
N GLU A 19 6.31 5.86 11.17
CA GLU A 19 5.63 4.78 11.91
C GLU A 19 6.62 3.73 12.40
N TYR A 20 7.48 3.22 11.52
CA TYR A 20 8.51 2.26 11.93
C TYR A 20 9.58 2.88 12.86
N GLY A 21 9.84 4.18 12.71
CA GLY A 21 10.68 4.93 13.67
C GLY A 21 10.08 4.95 15.07
N THR A 22 8.77 5.16 15.19
CA THR A 22 8.07 5.15 16.49
C THR A 22 8.01 3.75 17.12
N TRP A 23 7.96 2.71 16.30
CA TRP A 23 8.10 1.33 16.78
C TRP A 23 9.49 1.04 17.33
N ALA A 24 10.55 1.52 16.66
CA ALA A 24 11.92 1.40 17.17
C ALA A 24 12.06 2.10 18.55
N ASP A 25 11.50 3.31 18.68
CA ASP A 25 11.49 4.07 19.93
C ASP A 25 10.73 3.30 21.03
N TRP A 26 9.57 2.70 20.72
CA TRP A 26 8.79 1.87 21.65
C TRP A 26 9.53 0.62 22.12
N LEU A 27 10.34 0.04 21.27
CA LEU A 27 11.22 -1.10 21.59
C LEU A 27 12.48 -0.67 22.34
N GLY A 28 12.80 0.61 22.39
CA GLY A 28 14.02 1.14 22.97
C GLY A 28 15.28 0.83 22.15
N VAL A 29 15.15 0.70 20.81
CA VAL A 29 16.27 0.41 19.93
C VAL A 29 16.52 1.56 18.95
N PRO A 30 17.79 1.76 18.49
CA PRO A 30 18.08 2.78 17.49
C PRO A 30 17.27 2.55 16.20
N ARG A 31 16.66 3.59 15.66
CA ARG A 31 15.83 3.51 14.43
C ARG A 31 16.56 2.88 13.26
N HIS A 32 17.84 3.24 13.05
CA HIS A 32 18.67 2.63 12.00
C HIS A 32 18.85 1.13 12.20
N THR A 33 19.05 0.67 13.44
CA THR A 33 19.19 -0.77 13.75
C THR A 33 17.89 -1.50 13.48
N PHE A 34 16.74 -0.94 13.87
CA PHE A 34 15.44 -1.51 13.57
C PHE A 34 15.22 -1.63 12.06
N SER A 35 15.44 -0.55 11.31
CA SER A 35 15.26 -0.55 9.85
C SER A 35 16.16 -1.55 9.14
N ALA A 36 17.41 -1.73 9.61
CA ALA A 36 18.34 -2.70 9.04
C ALA A 36 17.86 -4.15 9.27
N VAL A 37 17.39 -4.47 10.47
CA VAL A 37 16.83 -5.82 10.78
C VAL A 37 15.53 -6.03 10.01
N PHE A 38 14.65 -5.03 9.94
CA PHE A 38 13.43 -5.09 9.17
C PHE A 38 13.72 -5.40 7.69
N GLY A 39 14.64 -4.66 7.07
CA GLY A 39 15.06 -4.90 5.69
C GLY A 39 15.66 -6.29 5.49
N ALA A 40 16.46 -6.77 6.42
CA ALA A 40 17.03 -8.13 6.35
C ALA A 40 15.94 -9.21 6.43
N VAL A 41 14.96 -9.06 7.30
CA VAL A 41 13.84 -10.00 7.45
C VAL A 41 13.04 -10.12 6.15
N ILE A 42 12.65 -8.99 5.56
CA ILE A 42 11.88 -9.02 4.30
C ILE A 42 12.71 -9.49 3.11
N ALA A 43 14.02 -9.19 3.07
CA ALA A 43 14.92 -9.69 2.02
C ALA A 43 15.06 -11.22 2.04
N LEU A 44 14.90 -11.84 3.21
CA LEU A 44 14.86 -13.29 3.37
C LEU A 44 13.48 -13.90 3.05
N GLY A 45 12.51 -13.11 2.62
CA GLY A 45 11.14 -13.56 2.33
C GLY A 45 10.34 -13.94 3.60
N MET A 46 10.78 -13.46 4.76
CA MET A 46 10.10 -13.73 6.03
C MET A 46 8.98 -12.71 6.28
N ASP A 47 8.03 -13.08 7.15
CA ASP A 47 7.03 -12.13 7.62
C ASP A 47 7.69 -10.97 8.36
N TYR A 48 7.42 -9.72 7.93
CA TYR A 48 8.02 -8.51 8.50
C TYR A 48 7.84 -8.40 10.02
N ARG A 49 6.74 -8.97 10.56
CA ARG A 49 6.47 -9.00 11.99
C ARG A 49 7.56 -9.71 12.78
N GLN A 50 8.30 -10.61 12.16
CA GLN A 50 9.43 -11.29 12.80
C GLN A 50 10.58 -10.32 13.14
N ALA A 51 10.69 -9.17 12.46
CA ALA A 51 11.69 -8.17 12.79
C ALA A 51 11.57 -7.67 14.24
N PHE A 52 10.35 -7.55 14.73
CA PHE A 52 10.09 -7.16 16.13
C PHE A 52 10.58 -8.20 17.12
N GLY A 53 10.43 -9.48 16.77
CA GLY A 53 10.85 -10.61 17.60
C GLY A 53 12.37 -10.66 17.84
N TYR A 54 13.19 -10.11 16.94
CA TYR A 54 14.64 -10.00 17.16
C TYR A 54 14.97 -9.09 18.34
N PHE A 55 14.15 -8.10 18.63
CA PHE A 55 14.37 -7.15 19.71
C PHE A 55 13.61 -7.52 20.98
N ARG A 56 12.46 -8.16 20.85
CA ARG A 56 11.63 -8.60 21.97
C ARG A 56 11.03 -9.99 21.64
N PRO A 57 11.61 -11.07 22.18
CA PRO A 57 11.05 -12.42 21.98
C PRO A 57 9.59 -12.50 22.41
N GLY A 58 8.76 -13.16 21.62
CA GLY A 58 7.32 -13.27 21.87
C GLY A 58 6.53 -11.98 21.60
N PHE A 59 7.07 -11.06 20.79
CA PHE A 59 6.39 -9.82 20.42
C PHE A 59 5.07 -10.14 19.70
N ASP A 60 3.98 -9.62 20.25
CA ASP A 60 2.65 -9.64 19.66
C ASP A 60 2.28 -8.22 19.20
N LEU A 61 2.21 -8.04 17.89
CA LEU A 61 1.99 -6.72 17.30
C LEU A 61 0.64 -6.12 17.69
N GLU A 62 -0.42 -6.93 17.76
CA GLU A 62 -1.76 -6.49 18.14
C GLU A 62 -1.80 -6.04 19.61
N ALA A 63 -1.26 -6.87 20.51
CA ALA A 63 -1.17 -6.53 21.92
C ALA A 63 -0.30 -5.28 22.16
N GLU A 64 0.79 -5.13 21.42
CA GLU A 64 1.67 -3.95 21.55
C GLU A 64 1.04 -2.68 20.96
N ARG A 65 0.23 -2.78 19.89
CA ARG A 65 -0.59 -1.66 19.40
C ARG A 65 -1.55 -1.16 20.48
N ALA A 66 -2.24 -2.08 21.16
CA ALA A 66 -3.13 -1.72 22.27
C ALA A 66 -2.35 -1.02 23.40
N ARG A 67 -1.19 -1.58 23.82
CA ARG A 67 -0.35 -0.97 24.85
C ARG A 67 0.15 0.42 24.47
N ARG A 68 0.53 0.63 23.21
CA ARG A 68 0.93 1.96 22.70
C ARG A 68 -0.24 2.95 22.77
N ALA A 69 -1.43 2.51 22.40
CA ALA A 69 -2.62 3.34 22.46
C ALA A 69 -2.94 3.76 23.91
N ASP A 70 -2.89 2.81 24.86
CA ASP A 70 -3.09 3.07 26.30
C ASP A 70 -2.02 4.01 26.88
N ALA A 71 -0.79 3.95 26.36
CA ALA A 71 0.30 4.85 26.73
C ALA A 71 0.24 6.23 26.03
N GLY A 72 -0.82 6.53 25.27
CA GLY A 72 -0.97 7.77 24.51
C GLY A 72 -0.06 7.88 23.30
N GLN A 73 0.47 6.76 22.79
CA GLN A 73 1.35 6.67 21.63
C GLN A 73 0.75 5.77 20.53
N PRO A 74 -0.51 5.96 20.14
CA PRO A 74 -1.13 5.13 19.10
C PRO A 74 -0.47 5.34 17.75
N GLU A 75 -0.73 4.41 16.84
CA GLU A 75 -0.44 4.56 15.42
C GLU A 75 -0.98 5.91 14.90
N THR A 76 -0.14 6.65 14.19
CA THR A 76 -0.53 7.96 13.64
C THR A 76 0.32 8.31 12.42
N PHE A 77 -0.33 8.87 11.43
CA PHE A 77 0.30 9.52 10.27
C PHE A 77 -0.56 10.70 9.83
N GLY A 78 -0.08 11.51 8.91
CA GLY A 78 -0.79 12.70 8.47
C GLY A 78 -0.31 13.19 7.11
N GLU A 79 -0.69 14.40 6.73
CA GLU A 79 -0.33 15.01 5.44
C GLU A 79 1.19 15.01 5.18
N GLY A 80 2.00 15.21 6.23
CA GLY A 80 3.46 15.23 6.13
C GLY A 80 4.09 13.87 5.85
N ASP A 81 3.33 12.79 5.99
CA ASP A 81 3.78 11.42 5.70
C ASP A 81 3.32 10.94 4.31
N LEU A 82 2.48 11.71 3.60
CA LEU A 82 2.15 11.39 2.23
C LEU A 82 3.36 11.60 1.32
N TYR A 83 3.59 10.67 0.40
CA TYR A 83 4.52 10.92 -0.69
C TYR A 83 4.05 12.12 -1.50
N ARG A 84 4.98 13.00 -1.88
CA ARG A 84 4.69 14.31 -2.51
C ARG A 84 3.88 14.21 -3.80
N ASP A 85 3.97 13.09 -4.50
CA ASP A 85 3.26 12.82 -5.75
C ASP A 85 1.92 12.11 -5.56
N ALA A 86 1.59 11.65 -4.34
CA ALA A 86 0.35 10.92 -4.07
C ALA A 86 -0.89 11.74 -4.43
N ARG A 87 -1.08 12.87 -3.76
CA ARG A 87 -2.24 13.74 -3.97
C ARG A 87 -2.33 14.29 -5.40
N PRO A 88 -1.23 14.83 -6.01
CA PRO A 88 -1.27 15.28 -7.41
C PRO A 88 -1.64 14.19 -8.42
N ALA A 89 -1.12 12.97 -8.25
CA ALA A 89 -1.42 11.86 -9.15
C ALA A 89 -2.90 11.44 -9.04
N MET A 90 -3.42 11.33 -7.82
CA MET A 90 -4.84 11.01 -7.58
C MET A 90 -5.76 12.09 -8.19
N ALA A 91 -5.46 13.37 -8.00
CA ALA A 91 -6.22 14.46 -8.57
C ALA A 91 -6.22 14.44 -10.10
N ALA A 92 -5.04 14.25 -10.72
CA ALA A 92 -4.92 14.16 -12.17
C ALA A 92 -5.72 13.00 -12.77
N LEU A 93 -5.77 11.84 -12.11
CA LEU A 93 -6.60 10.71 -12.53
C LEU A 93 -8.10 11.04 -12.47
N ARG A 94 -8.56 11.70 -11.41
CA ARG A 94 -9.95 12.14 -11.28
C ARG A 94 -10.32 13.18 -12.34
N ASP A 95 -9.43 14.12 -12.66
CA ASP A 95 -9.62 15.10 -13.73
C ASP A 95 -9.75 14.44 -15.11
N MET A 96 -9.18 13.23 -15.28
CA MET A 96 -9.34 12.40 -16.48
C MET A 96 -10.64 11.57 -16.47
N GLY A 97 -11.47 11.68 -15.43
CA GLY A 97 -12.69 10.88 -15.27
C GLY A 97 -12.43 9.44 -14.82
N VAL A 98 -11.25 9.14 -14.28
CA VAL A 98 -10.90 7.83 -13.72
C VAL A 98 -11.34 7.79 -12.25
N TRP A 99 -12.05 6.75 -11.87
CA TRP A 99 -12.43 6.50 -10.49
C TRP A 99 -11.19 6.14 -9.65
N VAL A 100 -11.04 6.74 -8.48
CA VAL A 100 -9.87 6.59 -7.62
C VAL A 100 -10.28 5.98 -6.29
N GLY A 101 -9.73 4.80 -5.99
CA GLY A 101 -9.87 4.11 -4.72
C GLY A 101 -8.57 4.06 -3.92
N VAL A 102 -8.70 3.96 -2.61
CA VAL A 102 -7.61 3.63 -1.69
C VAL A 102 -8.03 2.40 -0.89
N ALA A 103 -7.22 1.34 -0.94
CA ALA A 103 -7.51 0.09 -0.23
C ALA A 103 -6.22 -0.63 0.16
N GLY A 104 -6.01 -0.86 1.46
CA GLY A 104 -4.81 -1.52 1.99
C GLY A 104 -5.07 -2.31 3.26
N ASN A 105 -4.06 -3.10 3.68
CA ASN A 105 -4.08 -3.78 4.98
C ASN A 105 -3.82 -2.75 6.09
N GLN A 106 -4.88 -2.14 6.58
CA GLN A 106 -4.82 -1.07 7.54
C GLN A 106 -5.86 -1.27 8.64
N THR A 107 -5.54 -0.77 9.84
CA THR A 107 -6.46 -0.77 10.97
C THR A 107 -7.64 0.19 10.75
N SER A 108 -8.73 -0.01 11.49
CA SER A 108 -9.85 0.94 11.50
C SER A 108 -9.42 2.36 11.89
N ARG A 109 -8.41 2.47 12.79
CA ARG A 109 -7.80 3.74 13.17
C ARG A 109 -7.12 4.42 11.97
N ALA A 110 -6.27 3.70 11.26
CA ALA A 110 -5.61 4.20 10.05
C ALA A 110 -6.63 4.62 8.99
N GLY A 111 -7.71 3.85 8.83
CA GLY A 111 -8.83 4.20 7.97
C GLY A 111 -9.48 5.54 8.33
N GLY A 112 -9.67 5.79 9.63
CA GLY A 112 -10.16 7.08 10.14
C GLY A 112 -9.23 8.25 9.79
N ILE A 113 -7.92 8.05 9.93
CA ILE A 113 -6.90 9.05 9.56
C ILE A 113 -6.94 9.32 8.06
N LEU A 114 -6.91 8.27 7.21
CA LEU A 114 -6.95 8.41 5.75
C LEU A 114 -8.17 9.21 5.27
N ARG A 115 -9.34 8.92 5.81
CA ARG A 115 -10.57 9.66 5.49
C ARG A 115 -10.51 11.12 5.95
N GLY A 116 -9.83 11.39 7.06
CA GLY A 116 -9.61 12.75 7.57
C GLY A 116 -8.60 13.59 6.76
N LEU A 117 -7.79 12.96 5.90
CA LEU A 117 -6.84 13.66 5.03
C LEU A 117 -7.48 14.31 3.79
N ASP A 118 -8.77 14.05 3.54
CA ASP A 118 -9.47 14.60 2.36
C ASP A 118 -8.70 14.34 1.05
N LEU A 119 -8.29 13.08 0.84
CA LEU A 119 -7.60 12.65 -0.37
C LEU A 119 -8.53 12.74 -1.59
N PRO A 120 -8.02 13.03 -2.79
CA PRO A 120 -8.83 13.01 -4.03
C PRO A 120 -9.20 11.57 -4.41
N ALA A 121 -10.01 10.92 -3.59
CA ALA A 121 -10.45 9.54 -3.75
C ALA A 121 -11.99 9.46 -3.73
N ASP A 122 -12.53 8.55 -4.53
CA ASP A 122 -13.97 8.23 -4.55
C ASP A 122 -14.32 7.19 -3.49
N MET A 123 -13.31 6.40 -3.05
CA MET A 123 -13.45 5.39 -2.00
C MET A 123 -12.15 5.28 -1.18
N ILE A 124 -12.30 5.16 0.14
CA ILE A 124 -11.22 4.80 1.07
C ILE A 124 -11.73 3.70 1.98
N ALA A 125 -11.12 2.52 1.88
CA ALA A 125 -11.45 1.35 2.69
C ALA A 125 -10.18 0.66 3.20
N THR A 126 -10.33 -0.07 4.30
CA THR A 126 -9.25 -0.83 4.93
C THR A 126 -9.61 -2.30 5.04
N SER A 127 -8.61 -3.15 5.31
CA SER A 127 -8.84 -4.56 5.63
C SER A 127 -9.80 -4.73 6.81
N ASP A 128 -9.72 -3.87 7.81
CA ASP A 128 -10.61 -3.90 8.97
C ASP A 128 -12.05 -3.52 8.59
N ASP A 129 -12.25 -2.52 7.71
CA ASP A 129 -13.59 -2.13 7.24
C ASP A 129 -14.29 -3.30 6.54
N TRP A 130 -13.54 -4.14 5.84
CA TRP A 130 -14.07 -5.27 5.05
C TRP A 130 -14.02 -6.62 5.77
N GLY A 131 -13.30 -6.73 6.89
CA GLY A 131 -13.01 -8.02 7.52
C GLY A 131 -12.24 -8.96 6.58
N ALA A 132 -11.47 -8.41 5.65
CA ALA A 132 -10.75 -9.13 4.61
C ALA A 132 -9.36 -8.51 4.40
N VAL A 133 -8.33 -9.37 4.34
CA VAL A 133 -6.93 -8.94 4.31
C VAL A 133 -6.23 -9.42 3.04
N LYS A 134 -5.31 -8.62 2.51
CA LYS A 134 -4.36 -9.03 1.47
C LYS A 134 -3.40 -10.08 2.04
N PRO A 135 -2.99 -11.07 1.25
CA PRO A 135 -3.28 -11.30 -0.18
C PRO A 135 -4.57 -12.09 -0.46
N GLY A 136 -5.48 -12.22 0.51
CA GLY A 136 -6.70 -13.02 0.37
C GLY A 136 -7.62 -12.53 -0.76
N ALA A 137 -8.17 -13.47 -1.54
CA ALA A 137 -9.07 -13.17 -2.66
C ALA A 137 -10.31 -12.37 -2.26
N SER A 138 -10.79 -12.50 -1.01
CA SER A 138 -11.91 -11.74 -0.46
C SER A 138 -11.64 -10.24 -0.44
N PHE A 139 -10.41 -9.81 -0.14
CA PHE A 139 -10.02 -8.41 -0.17
C PHE A 139 -10.14 -7.84 -1.60
N PHE A 140 -9.55 -8.54 -2.58
CA PHE A 140 -9.59 -8.07 -3.98
C PHE A 140 -11.00 -8.18 -4.59
N ARG A 141 -11.84 -9.11 -4.11
CA ARG A 141 -13.26 -9.13 -4.46
C ARG A 141 -13.96 -7.87 -3.98
N ALA A 142 -13.74 -7.45 -2.72
CA ALA A 142 -14.29 -6.21 -2.20
C ALA A 142 -13.81 -4.97 -2.97
N VAL A 143 -12.54 -4.96 -3.44
CA VAL A 143 -12.03 -3.91 -4.36
C VAL A 143 -12.84 -3.88 -5.65
N ILE A 144 -13.05 -5.04 -6.30
CA ILE A 144 -13.79 -5.13 -7.56
C ILE A 144 -15.25 -4.68 -7.36
N ASP A 145 -15.90 -5.16 -6.31
CA ASP A 145 -17.31 -4.85 -6.02
C ASP A 145 -17.53 -3.36 -5.67
N SER A 146 -16.47 -2.66 -5.22
CA SER A 146 -16.52 -1.22 -4.93
C SER A 146 -16.29 -0.35 -6.17
N ALA A 147 -15.62 -0.86 -7.19
CA ALA A 147 -15.27 -0.10 -8.39
C ALA A 147 -16.45 -0.05 -9.38
N PRO A 148 -16.60 1.03 -10.18
CA PRO A 148 -17.68 1.16 -11.15
C PRO A 148 -17.44 0.42 -12.46
N CYS A 149 -16.57 -0.60 -12.49
CA CYS A 149 -16.18 -1.33 -13.69
C CYS A 149 -15.72 -2.76 -13.34
N ASP A 150 -15.62 -3.60 -14.36
CA ASP A 150 -15.06 -4.95 -14.23
C ASP A 150 -13.58 -4.94 -13.85
N ALA A 151 -13.08 -6.04 -13.29
CA ALA A 151 -11.70 -6.21 -12.86
C ALA A 151 -10.67 -5.77 -13.89
N ALA A 152 -10.86 -6.11 -15.19
CA ALA A 152 -9.97 -5.73 -16.28
C ALA A 152 -9.88 -4.20 -16.54
N GLY A 153 -10.83 -3.43 -16.02
CA GLY A 153 -10.83 -1.97 -16.04
C GLY A 153 -10.12 -1.32 -14.85
N ILE A 154 -9.71 -2.12 -13.85
CA ILE A 154 -9.06 -1.65 -12.63
C ILE A 154 -7.54 -1.81 -12.75
N VAL A 155 -6.79 -0.81 -12.32
CA VAL A 155 -5.35 -0.93 -12.02
C VAL A 155 -5.16 -0.90 -10.51
N TYR A 156 -4.58 -1.96 -9.94
CA TYR A 156 -4.15 -1.96 -8.55
C TYR A 156 -2.68 -1.53 -8.46
N VAL A 157 -2.37 -0.55 -7.63
CA VAL A 157 -1.03 0.04 -7.48
C VAL A 157 -0.49 -0.34 -6.11
N GLY A 158 0.70 -0.92 -6.04
CA GLY A 158 1.36 -1.28 -4.79
C GLY A 158 2.86 -1.53 -4.97
N ASP A 159 3.56 -1.66 -3.84
CA ASP A 159 5.01 -1.89 -3.79
C ASP A 159 5.39 -3.37 -3.58
N ARG A 160 4.39 -4.24 -3.29
CA ARG A 160 4.62 -5.64 -2.94
C ARG A 160 4.11 -6.60 -4.01
N VAL A 161 5.01 -7.47 -4.48
CA VAL A 161 4.68 -8.49 -5.47
C VAL A 161 3.70 -9.53 -4.91
N ASP A 162 3.95 -10.03 -3.68
CA ASP A 162 3.20 -11.10 -3.04
C ASP A 162 1.83 -10.66 -2.51
N ASN A 163 1.74 -9.43 -2.04
CA ASN A 163 0.61 -8.92 -1.28
C ASN A 163 -0.35 -8.08 -2.13
N ASP A 164 0.18 -7.40 -3.17
CA ASP A 164 -0.57 -6.47 -4.00
C ASP A 164 -0.75 -6.98 -5.43
N LEU A 165 0.38 -7.21 -6.13
CA LEU A 165 0.34 -7.38 -7.58
C LEU A 165 -0.14 -8.76 -8.00
N LYS A 166 0.48 -9.81 -7.44
CA LYS A 166 0.14 -11.19 -7.81
C LYS A 166 -1.33 -11.51 -7.53
N PRO A 167 -1.86 -11.27 -6.31
CA PRO A 167 -3.26 -11.57 -6.03
C PRO A 167 -4.23 -10.66 -6.81
N ALA A 168 -3.93 -9.38 -7.05
CA ALA A 168 -4.75 -8.53 -7.90
C ALA A 168 -4.78 -9.05 -9.35
N LYS A 169 -3.63 -9.47 -9.89
CA LYS A 169 -3.52 -10.07 -11.22
C LYS A 169 -4.33 -11.37 -11.36
N GLU A 170 -4.26 -12.23 -10.35
CA GLU A 170 -5.03 -13.48 -10.28
C GLU A 170 -6.56 -13.23 -10.27
N MET A 171 -6.99 -12.08 -9.76
CA MET A 171 -8.38 -11.63 -9.78
C MET A 171 -8.78 -10.91 -11.09
N GLY A 172 -7.88 -10.85 -12.08
CA GLY A 172 -8.14 -10.28 -13.40
C GLY A 172 -7.93 -8.77 -13.49
N MET A 173 -7.39 -8.13 -12.47
CA MET A 173 -7.02 -6.72 -12.51
C MET A 173 -5.72 -6.50 -13.29
N ARG A 174 -5.49 -5.28 -13.72
CA ARG A 174 -4.18 -4.78 -14.12
C ARG A 174 -3.42 -4.32 -12.90
N THR A 175 -2.10 -4.28 -12.99
CA THR A 175 -1.25 -4.00 -11.84
C THR A 175 -0.12 -3.05 -12.20
N ALA A 176 0.19 -2.16 -11.28
CA ALA A 176 1.31 -1.24 -11.41
C ALA A 176 2.19 -1.32 -10.14
N PHE A 177 3.45 -1.70 -10.35
CA PHE A 177 4.45 -1.74 -9.29
C PHE A 177 5.04 -0.36 -9.09
N ILE A 178 5.09 0.10 -7.84
CA ILE A 178 5.81 1.32 -7.46
C ILE A 178 7.06 0.96 -6.66
N ARG A 179 8.22 1.45 -7.11
CA ARG A 179 9.49 1.23 -6.41
C ARG A 179 9.66 2.23 -5.29
N ARG A 180 9.06 1.93 -4.14
CA ARG A 180 9.13 2.69 -2.90
C ARG A 180 9.30 1.79 -1.70
N GLY A 181 9.77 2.37 -0.61
CA GLY A 181 9.93 1.67 0.63
C GLY A 181 10.81 0.43 0.54
N PRO A 182 10.94 -0.30 1.64
CA PRO A 182 11.84 -1.45 1.70
C PRO A 182 11.50 -2.55 0.70
N TRP A 183 10.23 -2.92 0.55
CA TRP A 183 9.82 -3.96 -0.39
C TRP A 183 10.04 -3.55 -1.84
N GLY A 184 9.67 -2.32 -2.21
CA GLY A 184 9.82 -1.83 -3.57
C GLY A 184 11.28 -1.86 -4.04
N TYR A 185 12.23 -1.53 -3.15
CA TYR A 185 13.67 -1.59 -3.47
C TYR A 185 14.23 -3.01 -3.43
N ILE A 186 13.86 -3.83 -2.45
CA ILE A 186 14.35 -5.21 -2.33
C ILE A 186 13.79 -6.08 -3.45
N TRP A 187 12.54 -5.86 -3.84
CA TRP A 187 11.84 -6.70 -4.82
C TRP A 187 11.80 -6.13 -6.23
N GLU A 188 12.54 -5.06 -6.51
CA GLU A 188 12.67 -4.49 -7.87
C GLU A 188 13.06 -5.55 -8.92
N ASN A 189 13.84 -6.54 -8.50
CA ASN A 189 14.30 -7.64 -9.34
C ASN A 189 13.66 -8.99 -8.97
N HIS A 190 12.51 -8.97 -8.29
CA HIS A 190 11.80 -10.21 -7.94
C HIS A 190 11.44 -11.01 -9.20
N PRO A 191 11.69 -12.33 -9.24
CA PRO A 191 11.48 -13.15 -10.43
C PRO A 191 10.04 -13.12 -10.97
N ASP A 192 9.05 -12.98 -10.08
CA ASP A 192 7.64 -12.92 -10.47
C ASP A 192 7.21 -11.53 -10.99
N LEU A 193 8.00 -10.48 -10.74
CA LEU A 193 7.60 -9.11 -11.07
C LEU A 193 7.30 -8.91 -12.57
N PRO A 194 8.05 -9.51 -13.54
CA PRO A 194 7.72 -9.38 -14.96
C PRO A 194 6.36 -9.97 -15.35
N ALA A 195 5.91 -10.99 -14.64
CA ALA A 195 4.64 -11.65 -14.92
C ALA A 195 3.46 -11.00 -14.18
N THR A 196 3.74 -10.31 -13.08
CA THR A 196 2.71 -9.73 -12.21
C THR A 196 2.49 -8.24 -12.41
N ALA A 197 3.46 -7.47 -12.89
CA ALA A 197 3.36 -6.04 -13.10
C ALA A 197 3.15 -5.70 -14.57
N ASP A 198 2.03 -5.08 -14.91
CA ASP A 198 1.81 -4.52 -16.26
C ASP A 198 2.66 -3.26 -16.45
N TRP A 199 2.89 -2.49 -15.40
CA TRP A 199 3.75 -1.29 -15.39
C TRP A 199 4.65 -1.28 -14.17
N ARG A 200 5.81 -0.67 -14.32
CA ARG A 200 6.77 -0.41 -13.26
C ARG A 200 7.05 1.09 -13.22
N MET A 201 6.93 1.67 -12.05
CA MET A 201 7.05 3.11 -11.83
C MET A 201 8.01 3.41 -10.69
N THR A 202 8.61 4.58 -10.72
CA THR A 202 9.39 5.14 -9.61
C THR A 202 8.67 6.32 -8.94
N THR A 203 7.66 6.84 -9.62
CA THR A 203 6.80 7.91 -9.10
C THR A 203 5.35 7.72 -9.59
N LEU A 204 4.39 8.07 -8.76
CA LEU A 204 2.97 8.05 -9.12
C LEU A 204 2.61 9.08 -10.19
N ALA A 205 3.47 10.09 -10.41
CA ALA A 205 3.30 11.07 -11.49
C ALA A 205 3.31 10.43 -12.90
N GLU A 206 3.84 9.21 -13.04
CA GLU A 206 3.84 8.46 -14.31
C GLU A 206 2.45 7.87 -14.66
N LEU A 207 1.60 7.67 -13.64
CA LEU A 207 0.36 6.90 -13.78
C LEU A 207 -0.70 7.56 -14.68
N PRO A 208 -0.93 8.89 -14.62
CA PRO A 208 -1.85 9.55 -15.54
C PRO A 208 -1.47 9.37 -17.01
N ASP A 209 -0.18 9.42 -17.33
CA ASP A 209 0.31 9.20 -18.71
C ASP A 209 0.12 7.74 -19.16
N ILE A 210 0.33 6.78 -18.27
CA ILE A 210 0.06 5.36 -18.52
C ILE A 210 -1.42 5.17 -18.86
N VAL A 211 -2.30 5.71 -18.03
CA VAL A 211 -3.76 5.64 -18.24
C VAL A 211 -4.16 6.29 -19.57
N ALA A 212 -3.65 7.48 -19.85
CA ALA A 212 -3.90 8.18 -21.10
C ALA A 212 -3.48 7.39 -22.33
N LYS A 213 -2.32 6.72 -22.28
CA LYS A 213 -1.83 5.85 -23.37
C LYS A 213 -2.72 4.65 -23.60
N VAL A 214 -3.14 3.98 -22.53
CA VAL A 214 -4.01 2.79 -22.62
C VAL A 214 -5.42 3.14 -23.10
N ASN A 215 -5.91 4.32 -22.73
CA ASN A 215 -7.28 4.74 -23.05
C ASN A 215 -7.41 5.44 -24.42
N ARG A 216 -6.28 5.71 -25.11
CA ARG A 216 -6.35 6.22 -26.48
C ARG A 216 -7.04 5.20 -27.39
N PRO A 217 -8.02 5.61 -28.21
CA PRO A 217 -8.60 4.70 -29.21
C PRO A 217 -7.50 4.23 -30.17
N ALA A 218 -7.56 2.96 -30.52
CA ALA A 218 -6.73 2.42 -31.60
C ALA A 218 -7.03 3.22 -32.88
N ARG A 219 -6.00 3.77 -33.50
CA ARG A 219 -6.14 4.47 -34.78
C ARG A 219 -6.32 3.46 -35.90
#